data_0384410bac067f79041cd71fb96a791f
#
_entry.id   0384410bac067f79041cd71fb96a791f
#
_cell.length_a   1.000
_cell.length_b   1.000
_cell.length_c   1.000
_cell.angle_alpha   90.00
_cell.angle_beta   90.00
_cell.angle_gamma   90.00
#
_symmetry.space_group_name_H-M   'P 1'
#
loop_
_entity.id
_entity.type
_entity.pdbx_description
1 polymer ?
#
loop_
_entity_poly.entity_id
_entity_poly.type
_entity_poly.pdbx_seq_one_letter_code
_entity_poly.pdbx_strand_id
1 'polypeptide(L)'
;MCIRDRREIDGLEDMGVKFEYNSVVGNMATAEELFEQGFDAIYVATGAGLPKFLNVPGENLPNVFFANEYLTRVNLMKANKFPEYDTPTKHGKNVVVFGGGNVAMDAVRTAKRLGAEHAIIAYRRTEDEMPCRRAELHHAKAEGVEVLPLVSPLEFVAGEDGSVCAVKVQKMELGEPDESGRRRPVPIEGAIEEIPCDVAISAIGTNANPFAKKIGGKMELNKWGYIVADEETGQTTDPRIWAGGDICLLYTSDA
;
A
#
# COMPACT_ATOMS: atom_id res chain seq x y z
N MET A 1 -4.77 -2.24 -17.19
CA MET A 1 -5.47 -3.53 -17.10
C MET A 1 -4.83 -4.49 -18.09
N CYS A 2 -4.42 -5.67 -17.67
CA CYS A 2 -3.77 -6.62 -18.58
C CYS A 2 -4.82 -7.45 -19.35
N ILE A 3 -4.38 -8.16 -20.41
CA ILE A 3 -5.29 -8.99 -21.23
C ILE A 3 -5.96 -10.10 -20.41
N ARG A 4 -5.26 -10.62 -19.39
CA ARG A 4 -5.79 -11.65 -18.48
C ARG A 4 -6.98 -11.10 -17.68
N ASP A 5 -6.79 -9.91 -17.05
CA ASP A 5 -7.82 -9.28 -16.22
C ASP A 5 -9.11 -9.04 -17.02
N ARG A 6 -8.96 -8.60 -18.28
CA ARG A 6 -10.12 -8.39 -19.16
C ARG A 6 -10.86 -9.69 -19.46
N ARG A 7 -10.15 -10.78 -19.74
CA ARG A 7 -10.78 -12.09 -20.00
C ARG A 7 -11.56 -12.62 -18.80
N GLU A 8 -11.05 -12.38 -17.58
CA GLU A 8 -11.77 -12.81 -16.37
C GLU A 8 -13.02 -11.96 -16.16
N ILE A 9 -12.96 -10.65 -16.41
CA ILE A 9 -14.12 -9.76 -16.34
C ILE A 9 -15.16 -10.16 -17.40
N ASP A 10 -14.75 -10.32 -18.66
CA ASP A 10 -15.63 -10.74 -19.76
C ASP A 10 -16.32 -12.06 -19.42
N GLY A 11 -15.60 -13.03 -18.82
CA GLY A 11 -16.16 -14.30 -18.37
C GLY A 11 -17.21 -14.16 -17.27
N LEU A 12 -17.08 -13.19 -16.37
CA LEU A 12 -18.10 -12.89 -15.37
C LEU A 12 -19.33 -12.23 -15.99
N GLU A 13 -19.14 -11.34 -16.97
CA GLU A 13 -20.26 -10.75 -17.74
C GLU A 13 -21.04 -11.81 -18.50
N ASP A 14 -20.36 -12.78 -19.12
CA ASP A 14 -20.98 -13.93 -19.80
C ASP A 14 -21.80 -14.81 -18.84
N MET A 15 -21.43 -14.85 -17.56
CA MET A 15 -22.20 -15.52 -16.51
C MET A 15 -23.38 -14.71 -15.98
N GLY A 16 -23.58 -13.48 -16.49
CA GLY A 16 -24.69 -12.60 -16.13
C GLY A 16 -24.38 -11.62 -15.00
N VAL A 17 -23.12 -11.50 -14.57
CA VAL A 17 -22.71 -10.48 -13.61
C VAL A 17 -22.81 -9.10 -14.25
N LYS A 18 -23.46 -8.16 -13.57
CA LYS A 18 -23.55 -6.77 -14.00
C LYS A 18 -22.54 -5.92 -13.26
N PHE A 19 -21.77 -5.13 -14.00
CA PHE A 19 -20.81 -4.19 -13.45
C PHE A 19 -21.38 -2.77 -13.47
N GLU A 20 -21.56 -2.20 -12.28
CA GLU A 20 -21.94 -0.78 -12.10
C GLU A 20 -20.69 0.04 -11.82
N TYR A 21 -20.23 0.79 -12.83
CA TYR A 21 -19.05 1.65 -12.72
C TYR A 21 -19.41 3.02 -12.15
N ASN A 22 -18.42 3.68 -11.54
CA ASN A 22 -18.57 5.00 -10.92
C ASN A 22 -19.62 5.06 -9.81
N SER A 23 -19.92 3.92 -9.20
CA SER A 23 -20.90 3.77 -8.12
C SER A 23 -20.17 3.53 -6.79
N VAL A 24 -20.22 4.52 -5.91
CA VAL A 24 -19.55 4.48 -4.60
C VAL A 24 -20.60 4.22 -3.53
N VAL A 25 -20.73 2.96 -3.13
CA VAL A 25 -21.61 2.56 -2.01
C VAL A 25 -21.12 3.20 -0.72
N GLY A 26 -22.04 3.78 0.03
CA GLY A 26 -21.76 4.63 1.18
C GLY A 26 -21.76 6.15 0.88
N ASN A 27 -21.74 6.52 -0.41
CA ASN A 27 -21.93 7.93 -0.84
C ASN A 27 -23.13 8.10 -1.75
N MET A 28 -23.34 7.18 -2.69
CA MET A 28 -24.44 7.23 -3.67
C MET A 28 -25.63 6.38 -3.23
N ALA A 29 -25.38 5.31 -2.51
CA ALA A 29 -26.38 4.48 -1.89
C ALA A 29 -25.83 3.83 -0.61
N THR A 30 -26.67 3.66 0.39
CA THR A 30 -26.38 2.89 1.60
C THR A 30 -26.80 1.43 1.43
N ALA A 31 -26.43 0.57 2.38
CA ALA A 31 -26.89 -0.83 2.38
C ALA A 31 -28.42 -0.91 2.46
N GLU A 32 -29.07 -0.06 3.24
CA GLU A 32 -30.52 0.00 3.38
C GLU A 32 -31.19 0.33 2.04
N GLU A 33 -30.67 1.36 1.36
CA GLU A 33 -31.20 1.77 0.04
C GLU A 33 -30.98 0.68 -1.03
N LEU A 34 -29.88 -0.07 -0.96
CA LEU A 34 -29.68 -1.23 -1.84
C LEU A 34 -30.71 -2.33 -1.57
N PHE A 35 -31.04 -2.61 -0.31
CA PHE A 35 -32.09 -3.57 0.03
C PHE A 35 -33.48 -3.09 -0.44
N GLU A 36 -33.77 -1.79 -0.38
CA GLU A 36 -34.99 -1.18 -0.93
C GLU A 36 -35.06 -1.31 -2.47
N GLN A 37 -33.93 -1.30 -3.15
CA GLN A 37 -33.81 -1.54 -4.58
C GLN A 37 -33.99 -3.00 -4.97
N GLY A 38 -34.11 -3.92 -4.00
CA GLY A 38 -34.40 -5.34 -4.23
C GLY A 38 -33.19 -6.27 -4.18
N PHE A 39 -32.05 -5.82 -3.68
CA PHE A 39 -30.93 -6.71 -3.38
C PHE A 39 -31.24 -7.55 -2.13
N ASP A 40 -31.07 -8.85 -2.21
CA ASP A 40 -31.30 -9.78 -1.09
C ASP A 40 -30.12 -9.84 -0.12
N ALA A 41 -28.91 -9.69 -0.63
CA ALA A 41 -27.67 -9.78 0.12
C ALA A 41 -26.60 -8.83 -0.42
N ILE A 42 -25.67 -8.43 0.43
CA ILE A 42 -24.53 -7.58 0.08
C ILE A 42 -23.24 -8.28 0.52
N TYR A 43 -22.24 -8.32 -0.37
CA TYR A 43 -20.89 -8.75 -0.03
C TYR A 43 -19.92 -7.57 -0.14
N VAL A 44 -19.30 -7.20 0.98
CA VAL A 44 -18.38 -6.06 1.06
C VAL A 44 -16.94 -6.51 0.88
N ALA A 45 -16.31 -6.08 -0.20
CA ALA A 45 -14.92 -6.42 -0.54
C ALA A 45 -14.12 -5.18 -0.96
N THR A 46 -14.26 -4.08 -0.22
CA THR A 46 -13.68 -2.77 -0.57
C THR A 46 -12.18 -2.67 -0.31
N GLY A 47 -11.58 -3.67 0.29
CA GLY A 47 -10.16 -3.73 0.59
C GLY A 47 -9.69 -2.71 1.64
N ALA A 48 -8.37 -2.58 1.76
CA ALA A 48 -7.67 -1.67 2.65
C ALA A 48 -6.75 -0.76 1.82
N GLY A 49 -7.30 0.33 1.29
CA GLY A 49 -6.59 1.22 0.36
C GLY A 49 -6.04 2.49 0.98
N LEU A 50 -6.31 2.77 2.27
CA LEU A 50 -5.80 3.97 2.94
C LEU A 50 -4.34 3.76 3.34
N PRO A 51 -3.37 4.51 2.77
CA PRO A 51 -1.97 4.33 3.14
C PRO A 51 -1.72 4.65 4.60
N LYS A 52 -0.80 3.91 5.22
CA LYS A 52 -0.26 4.26 6.54
C LYS A 52 0.74 5.38 6.40
N PHE A 53 0.65 6.36 7.28
CA PHE A 53 1.58 7.47 7.36
C PHE A 53 2.77 7.09 8.23
N LEU A 54 3.97 7.55 7.84
CA LEU A 54 5.19 7.46 8.65
C LEU A 54 5.11 8.41 9.86
N ASN A 55 4.34 9.50 9.72
CA ASN A 55 4.20 10.58 10.69
C ASN A 55 5.55 11.24 11.03
N VAL A 56 6.36 11.47 10.01
CA VAL A 56 7.64 12.17 10.12
C VAL A 56 7.58 13.52 9.39
N PRO A 57 8.36 14.52 9.82
CA PRO A 57 8.45 15.80 9.12
C PRO A 57 8.77 15.62 7.64
N GLY A 58 8.14 16.43 6.80
CA GLY A 58 8.37 16.42 5.35
C GLY A 58 7.68 15.28 4.57
N GLU A 59 6.89 14.43 5.21
CA GLU A 59 6.18 13.33 4.53
C GLU A 59 5.23 13.81 3.42
N ASN A 60 4.80 15.06 3.46
CA ASN A 60 3.92 15.70 2.48
C ASN A 60 4.66 16.57 1.46
N LEU A 61 5.98 16.52 1.40
CA LEU A 61 6.75 17.25 0.39
C LEU A 61 6.46 16.72 -1.03
N PRO A 62 6.54 17.56 -2.07
CA PRO A 62 6.51 17.09 -3.44
C PRO A 62 7.56 16.00 -3.67
N ASN A 63 7.19 14.99 -4.46
CA ASN A 63 7.96 13.78 -4.77
C ASN A 63 8.16 12.79 -3.59
N VAL A 64 7.44 12.99 -2.50
CA VAL A 64 7.21 11.94 -1.50
C VAL A 64 5.86 11.30 -1.80
N PHE A 65 5.84 10.00 -2.08
CA PHE A 65 4.66 9.26 -2.50
C PHE A 65 4.34 8.12 -1.55
N PHE A 66 3.08 7.73 -1.49
CA PHE A 66 2.72 6.39 -1.03
C PHE A 66 2.86 5.39 -2.19
N ALA A 67 3.24 4.15 -1.87
CA ALA A 67 3.53 3.15 -2.89
C ALA A 67 2.32 2.84 -3.79
N ASN A 68 1.12 2.75 -3.23
CA ASN A 68 -0.10 2.55 -4.01
C ASN A 68 -0.43 3.76 -4.91
N GLU A 69 -0.18 4.98 -4.46
CA GLU A 69 -0.29 6.18 -5.31
C GLU A 69 0.71 6.12 -6.46
N TYR A 70 1.99 5.89 -6.16
CA TYR A 70 3.06 5.82 -7.15
C TYR A 70 2.78 4.73 -8.21
N LEU A 71 2.44 3.53 -7.76
CA LEU A 71 2.16 2.40 -8.63
C LEU A 71 0.88 2.60 -9.47
N THR A 72 -0.16 3.21 -8.90
CA THR A 72 -1.38 3.57 -9.63
C THR A 72 -1.08 4.57 -10.72
N ARG A 73 -0.34 5.64 -10.43
CA ARG A 73 0.07 6.64 -11.43
C ARG A 73 0.84 5.99 -12.58
N VAL A 74 1.83 5.17 -12.28
CA VAL A 74 2.68 4.55 -13.31
C VAL A 74 1.92 3.50 -14.12
N ASN A 75 1.26 2.56 -13.46
CA ASN A 75 0.69 1.37 -14.12
C ASN A 75 -0.72 1.60 -14.65
N LEU A 76 -1.63 2.13 -13.85
CA LEU A 76 -3.02 2.31 -14.23
C LEU A 76 -3.21 3.58 -15.06
N MET A 77 -2.63 4.69 -14.60
CA MET A 77 -2.75 5.99 -15.24
C MET A 77 -1.65 6.25 -16.28
N LYS A 78 -0.76 5.27 -16.50
CA LYS A 78 0.27 5.25 -17.54
C LYS A 78 1.21 6.46 -17.51
N ALA A 79 1.59 6.91 -16.31
CA ALA A 79 2.49 8.04 -16.16
C ALA A 79 3.86 7.84 -16.83
N ASN A 80 4.27 6.58 -17.04
CA ASN A 80 5.46 6.22 -17.82
C ASN A 80 5.38 6.61 -19.31
N LYS A 81 4.20 7.01 -19.79
CA LYS A 81 3.96 7.45 -21.17
C LYS A 81 3.60 8.94 -21.27
N PHE A 82 3.87 9.71 -20.22
CA PHE A 82 3.71 11.16 -20.31
C PHE A 82 4.60 11.73 -21.42
N PRO A 83 4.13 12.69 -22.27
CA PRO A 83 2.84 13.39 -22.25
C PRO A 83 1.71 12.73 -23.09
N GLU A 84 1.90 11.52 -23.61
CA GLU A 84 0.83 10.79 -24.32
C GLU A 84 -0.41 10.58 -23.43
N TYR A 85 -0.17 10.39 -22.12
CA TYR A 85 -1.18 10.32 -21.06
C TYR A 85 -0.97 11.45 -20.07
N ASP A 86 -2.05 12.10 -19.66
CA ASP A 86 -2.09 13.30 -18.82
C ASP A 86 -1.75 13.07 -17.33
N THR A 87 -0.90 12.13 -17.02
CA THR A 87 -0.48 11.86 -15.64
C THR A 87 1.02 12.01 -15.51
N PRO A 88 1.53 13.16 -15.07
CA PRO A 88 2.95 13.33 -14.82
C PRO A 88 3.38 12.56 -13.59
N THR A 89 4.59 12.00 -13.61
CA THR A 89 5.28 11.51 -12.41
C THR A 89 6.73 11.93 -12.46
N LYS A 90 7.32 12.16 -11.30
CA LYS A 90 8.75 12.40 -11.21
C LYS A 90 9.48 11.07 -11.43
N HIS A 91 10.31 11.04 -12.46
CA HIS A 91 11.30 9.98 -12.64
C HIS A 91 12.54 10.38 -11.87
N GLY A 92 12.71 9.87 -10.67
CA GLY A 92 13.86 10.18 -9.84
C GLY A 92 15.13 9.48 -10.32
N LYS A 93 16.28 10.13 -10.11
CA LYS A 93 17.60 9.47 -10.26
C LYS A 93 17.94 8.68 -9.00
N ASN A 94 17.66 9.25 -7.84
CA ASN A 94 17.90 8.67 -6.53
C ASN A 94 16.56 8.42 -5.84
N VAL A 95 16.11 7.18 -5.86
CA VAL A 95 14.80 6.79 -5.31
C VAL A 95 14.98 5.93 -4.08
N VAL A 96 14.36 6.33 -2.98
CA VAL A 96 14.36 5.58 -1.72
C VAL A 96 12.95 5.08 -1.41
N VAL A 97 12.79 3.77 -1.22
CA VAL A 97 11.53 3.12 -0.87
C VAL A 97 11.61 2.57 0.54
N PHE A 98 10.73 3.04 1.42
CA PHE A 98 10.63 2.58 2.81
C PHE A 98 9.64 1.44 2.94
N GLY A 99 10.11 0.26 3.28
CA GLY A 99 9.31 -0.93 3.47
C GLY A 99 10.01 -2.21 3.01
N GLY A 100 9.49 -3.36 3.39
CA GLY A 100 10.08 -4.67 3.06
C GLY A 100 9.08 -5.68 2.49
N GLY A 101 7.83 -5.26 2.21
CA GLY A 101 6.79 -6.12 1.64
C GLY A 101 6.84 -6.20 0.11
N ASN A 102 5.95 -7.02 -0.47
CA ASN A 102 5.87 -7.17 -1.93
C ASN A 102 5.59 -5.84 -2.64
N VAL A 103 4.76 -4.98 -2.06
CA VAL A 103 4.45 -3.64 -2.62
C VAL A 103 5.69 -2.75 -2.66
N ALA A 104 6.59 -2.86 -1.66
CA ALA A 104 7.88 -2.15 -1.68
C ALA A 104 8.77 -2.65 -2.82
N MET A 105 8.80 -3.99 -3.05
CA MET A 105 9.53 -4.58 -4.18
C MET A 105 8.98 -4.09 -5.52
N ASP A 106 7.65 -4.04 -5.69
CA ASP A 106 7.01 -3.51 -6.89
C ASP A 106 7.36 -2.04 -7.11
N ALA A 107 7.31 -1.21 -6.06
CA ALA A 107 7.60 0.22 -6.15
C ALA A 107 9.07 0.48 -6.56
N VAL A 108 10.02 -0.17 -5.90
CA VAL A 108 11.46 0.05 -6.18
C VAL A 108 11.87 -0.48 -7.55
N ARG A 109 11.35 -1.64 -7.96
CA ARG A 109 11.59 -2.20 -9.30
C ARG A 109 10.96 -1.32 -10.38
N THR A 110 9.77 -0.78 -10.12
CA THR A 110 9.13 0.19 -11.02
C THR A 110 10.00 1.44 -11.17
N ALA A 111 10.51 2.01 -10.07
CA ALA A 111 11.41 3.15 -10.11
C ALA A 111 12.69 2.84 -10.91
N LYS A 112 13.29 1.66 -10.69
CA LYS A 112 14.48 1.22 -11.43
C LYS A 112 14.21 1.11 -12.93
N ARG A 113 13.08 0.54 -13.32
CA ARG A 113 12.66 0.40 -14.72
C ARG A 113 12.31 1.73 -15.39
N LEU A 114 11.90 2.74 -14.61
CA LEU A 114 11.69 4.12 -15.08
C LEU A 114 12.99 4.92 -15.22
N GLY A 115 14.15 4.32 -14.91
CA GLY A 115 15.46 4.91 -15.16
C GLY A 115 16.17 5.47 -13.93
N ALA A 116 15.75 5.11 -12.71
CA ALA A 116 16.50 5.48 -11.51
C ALA A 116 17.93 4.91 -11.56
N GLU A 117 18.90 5.80 -11.38
CA GLU A 117 20.33 5.44 -11.29
C GLU A 117 20.57 4.64 -10.00
N HIS A 118 20.08 5.17 -8.87
CA HIS A 118 20.05 4.53 -7.57
C HIS A 118 18.61 4.28 -7.14
N ALA A 119 18.25 3.04 -6.92
CA ALA A 119 16.96 2.63 -6.40
C ALA A 119 17.20 1.78 -5.15
N ILE A 120 16.84 2.33 -3.98
CA ILE A 120 17.19 1.80 -2.67
C ILE A 120 15.93 1.34 -1.95
N ILE A 121 15.94 0.12 -1.44
CA ILE A 121 14.99 -0.33 -0.41
C ILE A 121 15.60 -0.06 0.96
N ALA A 122 14.95 0.79 1.73
CA ALA A 122 15.29 1.10 3.11
C ALA A 122 14.33 0.35 4.05
N TYR A 123 14.88 -0.50 4.91
CA TYR A 123 14.09 -1.35 5.78
C TYR A 123 14.57 -1.32 7.23
N ARG A 124 13.63 -1.27 8.18
CA ARG A 124 13.93 -1.12 9.61
C ARG A 124 14.49 -2.36 10.31
N ARG A 125 14.47 -3.53 9.65
CA ARG A 125 15.05 -4.79 10.11
C ARG A 125 16.06 -5.30 9.09
N THR A 126 16.51 -6.54 9.22
CA THR A 126 17.41 -7.15 8.24
C THR A 126 16.64 -7.72 7.04
N GLU A 127 17.36 -8.11 6.00
CA GLU A 127 16.77 -8.75 4.82
C GLU A 127 16.03 -10.05 5.14
N ASP A 128 16.51 -10.77 6.16
CA ASP A 128 15.90 -12.03 6.56
C ASP A 128 14.50 -11.87 7.14
N GLU A 129 14.21 -10.70 7.67
CA GLU A 129 12.93 -10.36 8.29
C GLU A 129 12.00 -9.60 7.36
N MET A 130 12.40 -9.42 6.08
CA MET A 130 11.53 -8.81 5.08
C MET A 130 10.33 -9.73 4.79
N PRO A 131 9.08 -9.23 4.88
CA PRO A 131 7.89 -10.05 4.63
C PRO A 131 7.62 -10.31 3.15
N CYS A 132 8.40 -9.75 2.23
CA CYS A 132 8.26 -10.03 0.81
C CYS A 132 8.62 -11.48 0.47
N ARG A 133 8.11 -11.96 -0.64
CA ARG A 133 8.53 -13.25 -1.20
C ARG A 133 10.03 -13.20 -1.55
N ARG A 134 10.78 -14.21 -1.16
CA ARG A 134 12.23 -14.31 -1.45
C ARG A 134 12.56 -14.16 -2.93
N ALA A 135 11.70 -14.66 -3.82
CA ALA A 135 11.84 -14.50 -5.26
C ALA A 135 11.77 -13.02 -5.68
N GLU A 136 10.88 -12.22 -5.08
CA GLU A 136 10.75 -10.79 -5.40
C GLU A 136 11.99 -9.99 -4.98
N LEU A 137 12.54 -10.27 -3.80
CA LEU A 137 13.79 -9.67 -3.36
C LEU A 137 14.95 -10.05 -4.29
N HIS A 138 15.01 -11.33 -4.71
CA HIS A 138 16.01 -11.79 -5.67
C HIS A 138 15.90 -11.06 -7.01
N HIS A 139 14.69 -10.92 -7.54
CA HIS A 139 14.44 -10.17 -8.78
C HIS A 139 14.83 -8.70 -8.65
N ALA A 140 14.49 -8.06 -7.53
CA ALA A 140 14.86 -6.67 -7.28
C ALA A 140 16.39 -6.49 -7.30
N LYS A 141 17.14 -7.34 -6.61
CA LYS A 141 18.61 -7.33 -6.62
C LYS A 141 19.19 -7.60 -8.01
N ALA A 142 18.61 -8.54 -8.76
CA ALA A 142 19.03 -8.83 -10.14
C ALA A 142 18.80 -7.64 -11.09
N GLU A 143 17.81 -6.80 -10.83
CA GLU A 143 17.54 -5.55 -11.56
C GLU A 143 18.44 -4.38 -11.07
N GLY A 144 19.32 -4.61 -10.10
CA GLY A 144 20.26 -3.59 -9.58
C GLY A 144 19.65 -2.69 -8.49
N VAL A 145 18.65 -3.17 -7.76
CA VAL A 145 18.13 -2.51 -6.57
C VAL A 145 19.10 -2.71 -5.41
N GLU A 146 19.41 -1.62 -4.71
CA GLU A 146 20.23 -1.61 -3.52
C GLU A 146 19.37 -1.87 -2.27
N VAL A 147 19.87 -2.64 -1.31
CA VAL A 147 19.16 -2.92 -0.05
C VAL A 147 19.91 -2.27 1.09
N LEU A 148 19.24 -1.37 1.80
CA LEU A 148 19.73 -0.70 2.99
C LEU A 148 18.93 -1.16 4.21
N PRO A 149 19.38 -2.20 4.91
CA PRO A 149 18.72 -2.69 6.10
C PRO A 149 19.01 -1.84 7.32
N LEU A 150 18.24 -2.05 8.40
CA LEU A 150 18.44 -1.45 9.72
C LEU A 150 18.40 0.07 9.70
N VAL A 151 17.46 0.66 8.94
CA VAL A 151 17.22 2.10 8.91
C VAL A 151 15.73 2.43 8.98
N SER A 152 15.39 3.51 9.65
CA SER A 152 14.03 4.04 9.75
C SER A 152 14.02 5.53 9.42
N PRO A 153 13.07 6.04 8.63
CA PRO A 153 13.04 7.47 8.29
C PRO A 153 12.71 8.31 9.52
N LEU A 154 13.38 9.46 9.63
CA LEU A 154 13.15 10.48 10.66
C LEU A 154 12.54 11.76 10.09
N GLU A 155 13.00 12.18 8.92
CA GLU A 155 12.61 13.44 8.29
C GLU A 155 12.93 13.40 6.80
N PHE A 156 12.01 13.89 5.97
CA PHE A 156 12.28 14.20 4.57
C PHE A 156 12.70 15.67 4.46
N VAL A 157 13.84 15.90 3.84
CA VAL A 157 14.47 17.22 3.73
C VAL A 157 14.05 17.87 2.43
N ALA A 158 13.59 19.12 2.51
CA ALA A 158 13.24 19.91 1.32
C ALA A 158 14.49 20.54 0.70
N GLY A 159 14.59 20.48 -0.63
CA GLY A 159 15.57 21.25 -1.41
C GLY A 159 15.13 22.70 -1.63
N GLU A 160 15.93 23.44 -2.38
CA GLU A 160 15.66 24.84 -2.72
C GLU A 160 14.37 25.04 -3.53
N ASP A 161 13.97 24.03 -4.32
CA ASP A 161 12.72 24.01 -5.10
C ASP A 161 11.50 23.58 -4.28
N GLY A 162 11.67 23.29 -2.99
CA GLY A 162 10.64 22.82 -2.09
C GLY A 162 10.28 21.34 -2.24
N SER A 163 10.90 20.61 -3.19
CA SER A 163 10.75 19.16 -3.33
C SER A 163 11.68 18.41 -2.39
N VAL A 164 11.44 17.11 -2.16
CA VAL A 164 12.39 16.29 -1.40
C VAL A 164 13.74 16.22 -2.10
N CYS A 165 14.82 16.42 -1.34
CA CYS A 165 16.19 16.29 -1.82
C CYS A 165 17.04 15.29 -1.04
N ALA A 166 16.60 14.93 0.17
CA ALA A 166 17.25 13.93 1.01
C ALA A 166 16.28 13.39 2.05
N VAL A 167 16.64 12.28 2.68
CA VAL A 167 15.96 11.75 3.86
C VAL A 167 16.97 11.49 4.97
N LYS A 168 16.67 11.97 6.19
CA LYS A 168 17.41 11.59 7.39
C LYS A 168 16.84 10.27 7.92
N VAL A 169 17.71 9.33 8.15
CA VAL A 169 17.37 8.01 8.67
C VAL A 169 18.08 7.73 10.00
N GLN A 170 17.36 7.10 10.90
CA GLN A 170 17.89 6.54 12.13
C GLN A 170 18.43 5.15 11.87
N LYS A 171 19.68 4.88 12.24
CA LYS A 171 20.20 3.50 12.25
C LYS A 171 19.57 2.70 13.37
N MET A 172 19.26 1.46 13.06
CA MET A 172 18.58 0.54 13.95
C MET A 172 19.48 -0.66 14.27
N GLU A 173 19.19 -1.31 15.37
CA GLU A 173 19.68 -2.66 15.68
C GLU A 173 18.49 -3.57 16.00
N LEU A 174 18.72 -4.88 15.98
CA LEU A 174 17.68 -5.84 16.35
C LEU A 174 17.76 -6.16 17.83
N GLY A 175 16.71 -5.85 18.54
CA GLY A 175 16.50 -6.26 19.94
C GLY A 175 16.09 -7.73 20.06
N GLU A 176 15.61 -8.10 21.25
CA GLU A 176 15.09 -9.44 21.53
C GLU A 176 13.83 -9.76 20.70
N PRO A 177 13.60 -11.04 20.38
CA PRO A 177 12.39 -11.49 19.72
C PRO A 177 11.15 -11.19 20.59
N ASP A 178 10.06 -10.76 19.95
CA ASP A 178 8.75 -10.65 20.58
C ASP A 178 8.05 -12.02 20.66
N GLU A 179 6.81 -12.04 21.20
CA GLU A 179 6.00 -13.26 21.33
C GLU A 179 5.74 -13.97 19.98
N SER A 180 5.83 -13.26 18.87
CA SER A 180 5.71 -13.84 17.52
C SER A 180 7.04 -14.36 16.96
N GLY A 181 8.13 -14.25 17.72
CA GLY A 181 9.49 -14.59 17.28
C GLY A 181 10.16 -13.52 16.42
N ARG A 182 9.52 -12.37 16.20
CA ARG A 182 10.06 -11.27 15.41
C ARG A 182 10.91 -10.35 16.27
N ARG A 183 12.11 -10.04 15.81
CA ARG A 183 13.02 -9.14 16.50
C ARG A 183 12.60 -7.69 16.29
N ARG A 184 12.41 -6.98 17.41
CA ARG A 184 12.01 -5.56 17.39
C ARG A 184 13.18 -4.68 16.95
N PRO A 185 12.99 -3.77 15.97
CA PRO A 185 14.03 -2.78 15.64
C PRO A 185 14.14 -1.75 16.77
N VAL A 186 15.37 -1.50 17.23
CA VAL A 186 15.70 -0.55 18.30
C VAL A 186 16.60 0.54 17.71
N PRO A 187 16.32 1.83 17.94
CA PRO A 187 17.17 2.90 17.44
C PRO A 187 18.52 2.92 18.16
N ILE A 188 19.61 3.08 17.41
CA ILE A 188 20.93 3.33 17.94
C ILE A 188 21.04 4.84 18.20
N GLU A 189 21.14 5.24 19.46
CA GLU A 189 21.12 6.65 19.87
C GLU A 189 22.20 7.46 19.14
N GLY A 190 21.79 8.60 18.54
CA GLY A 190 22.68 9.51 17.82
C GLY A 190 23.19 9.01 16.46
N ALA A 191 22.88 7.78 16.04
CA ALA A 191 23.32 7.25 14.76
C ALA A 191 22.33 7.64 13.64
N ILE A 192 22.44 8.88 13.18
CA ILE A 192 21.61 9.44 12.09
C ILE A 192 22.48 9.56 10.84
N GLU A 193 21.90 9.21 9.70
CA GLU A 193 22.52 9.34 8.38
C GLU A 193 21.57 10.09 7.45
N GLU A 194 22.12 10.86 6.52
CA GLU A 194 21.35 11.53 5.47
C GLU A 194 21.58 10.84 4.13
N ILE A 195 20.50 10.46 3.46
CA ILE A 195 20.54 9.76 2.18
C ILE A 195 19.98 10.73 1.13
N PRO A 196 20.76 11.11 0.13
CA PRO A 196 20.25 11.92 -0.99
C PRO A 196 19.14 11.17 -1.74
N CYS A 197 18.01 11.83 -1.96
CA CYS A 197 16.94 11.28 -2.80
C CYS A 197 16.12 12.41 -3.43
N ASP A 198 15.71 12.22 -4.67
CA ASP A 198 14.82 13.14 -5.38
C ASP A 198 13.40 12.57 -5.56
N VAL A 199 13.21 11.33 -5.14
CA VAL A 199 11.92 10.68 -4.95
C VAL A 199 11.98 9.76 -3.73
N ALA A 200 11.00 9.86 -2.85
CA ALA A 200 10.83 8.96 -1.72
C ALA A 200 9.47 8.27 -1.79
N ILE A 201 9.41 6.98 -1.44
CA ILE A 201 8.18 6.19 -1.52
C ILE A 201 7.96 5.44 -0.20
N SER A 202 6.81 5.70 0.44
CA SER A 202 6.39 4.97 1.64
C SER A 202 5.59 3.73 1.26
N ALA A 203 6.07 2.55 1.65
CA ALA A 203 5.47 1.25 1.38
C ALA A 203 5.30 0.43 2.68
N ILE A 204 4.80 1.07 3.74
CA ILE A 204 4.66 0.50 5.10
C ILE A 204 3.29 -0.13 5.38
N GLY A 205 2.52 -0.37 4.33
CA GLY A 205 1.20 -0.98 4.39
C GLY A 205 0.05 0.02 4.36
N THR A 206 -1.16 -0.52 4.50
CA THR A 206 -2.43 0.22 4.37
C THR A 206 -3.33 -0.05 5.57
N ASN A 207 -4.36 0.78 5.71
CA ASN A 207 -5.42 0.66 6.69
C ASN A 207 -6.77 0.40 5.99
N ALA A 208 -7.77 -0.01 6.78
CA ALA A 208 -9.13 -0.20 6.32
C ALA A 208 -9.66 1.02 5.56
N ASN A 209 -10.45 0.78 4.53
CA ASN A 209 -11.11 1.84 3.79
C ASN A 209 -12.14 2.56 4.70
N PRO A 210 -12.02 3.86 4.95
CA PRO A 210 -12.93 4.58 5.84
C PRO A 210 -14.37 4.63 5.32
N PHE A 211 -14.60 4.35 4.04
CA PHE A 211 -15.95 4.23 3.48
C PHE A 211 -16.76 3.07 4.08
N ALA A 212 -16.13 2.06 4.67
CA ALA A 212 -16.84 0.98 5.36
C ALA A 212 -17.86 1.51 6.40
N LYS A 213 -17.53 2.62 7.08
CA LYS A 213 -18.43 3.29 8.03
C LYS A 213 -19.67 3.90 7.37
N LYS A 214 -19.62 4.23 6.08
CA LYS A 214 -20.68 4.90 5.34
C LYS A 214 -21.58 3.94 4.57
N ILE A 215 -21.18 2.69 4.44
CA ILE A 215 -21.99 1.67 3.74
C ILE A 215 -23.35 1.49 4.42
N GLY A 216 -23.40 1.64 5.75
CA GLY A 216 -24.63 1.43 6.52
C GLY A 216 -24.80 -0.04 6.94
N GLY A 217 -26.03 -0.44 7.23
CA GLY A 217 -26.31 -1.72 7.83
C GLY A 217 -25.95 -1.78 9.32
N LYS A 218 -26.15 -2.94 9.93
CA LYS A 218 -25.81 -3.19 11.32
C LYS A 218 -24.41 -3.81 11.46
N MET A 219 -23.50 -3.49 10.53
CA MET A 219 -22.14 -4.02 10.56
C MET A 219 -21.34 -3.41 11.71
N GLU A 220 -20.75 -4.27 12.51
CA GLU A 220 -19.77 -3.87 13.53
C GLU A 220 -18.40 -3.67 12.91
N LEU A 221 -17.72 -2.61 13.32
CA LEU A 221 -16.33 -2.31 12.94
C LEU A 221 -15.45 -2.40 14.18
N ASN A 222 -14.27 -2.97 14.02
CA ASN A 222 -13.29 -2.99 15.10
C ASN A 222 -12.66 -1.60 15.31
N LYS A 223 -11.83 -1.45 16.32
CA LYS A 223 -11.16 -0.17 16.67
C LYS A 223 -10.28 0.41 15.56
N TRP A 224 -9.89 -0.38 14.57
CA TRP A 224 -9.09 0.06 13.43
C TRP A 224 -9.92 0.33 12.16
N GLY A 225 -11.25 0.13 12.23
CA GLY A 225 -12.16 0.39 11.12
C GLY A 225 -12.37 -0.78 10.16
N TYR A 226 -11.89 -1.98 10.48
CA TYR A 226 -12.15 -3.19 9.73
C TYR A 226 -13.50 -3.79 10.12
N ILE A 227 -14.18 -4.40 9.15
CA ILE A 227 -15.48 -5.05 9.36
C ILE A 227 -15.25 -6.33 10.18
N VAL A 228 -16.04 -6.50 11.24
CA VAL A 228 -16.08 -7.74 12.02
C VAL A 228 -16.96 -8.72 11.27
N ALA A 229 -16.39 -9.85 10.89
CA ALA A 229 -17.11 -10.94 10.20
C ALA A 229 -16.67 -12.28 10.78
N ASP A 230 -17.54 -13.26 10.68
CA ASP A 230 -17.25 -14.64 11.05
C ASP A 230 -16.18 -15.25 10.14
N GLU A 231 -15.19 -15.91 10.70
CA GLU A 231 -14.02 -16.40 9.95
C GLU A 231 -14.35 -17.53 8.95
N GLU A 232 -15.37 -18.32 9.21
CA GLU A 232 -15.74 -19.44 8.36
C GLU A 232 -16.71 -19.03 7.26
N THR A 233 -17.67 -18.17 7.61
CA THR A 233 -18.79 -17.82 6.71
C THR A 233 -18.63 -16.46 6.04
N GLY A 234 -17.80 -15.56 6.59
CA GLY A 234 -17.68 -14.17 6.18
C GLY A 234 -18.90 -13.31 6.57
N GLN A 235 -19.88 -13.85 7.32
CA GLN A 235 -21.08 -13.13 7.70
C GLN A 235 -20.75 -12.06 8.75
N THR A 236 -21.28 -10.86 8.56
CA THR A 236 -21.13 -9.76 9.52
C THR A 236 -22.19 -9.83 10.62
N THR A 237 -22.22 -8.86 11.51
CA THR A 237 -23.29 -8.71 12.50
C THR A 237 -24.65 -8.34 11.89
N ASP A 238 -24.69 -7.89 10.61
CA ASP A 238 -25.93 -7.81 9.82
C ASP A 238 -26.15 -9.13 9.06
N PRO A 239 -27.29 -9.83 9.24
CA PRO A 239 -27.52 -11.15 8.67
C PRO A 239 -27.65 -11.16 7.15
N ARG A 240 -27.77 -9.99 6.51
CA ARG A 240 -27.83 -9.86 5.04
C ARG A 240 -26.54 -9.33 4.44
N ILE A 241 -25.50 -9.10 5.26
CA ILE A 241 -24.24 -8.53 4.79
C ILE A 241 -23.10 -9.47 5.14
N TRP A 242 -22.31 -9.80 4.14
CA TRP A 242 -21.06 -10.54 4.23
C TRP A 242 -19.90 -9.62 3.90
N ALA A 243 -18.71 -9.94 4.40
CA ALA A 243 -17.52 -9.20 4.08
C ALA A 243 -16.30 -10.12 3.94
N GLY A 244 -15.33 -9.73 3.11
CA GLY A 244 -14.12 -10.51 2.89
C GLY A 244 -12.99 -9.69 2.26
N GLY A 245 -11.82 -10.30 2.16
CA GLY A 245 -10.59 -9.62 1.72
C GLY A 245 -10.05 -8.66 2.77
N ASP A 246 -9.21 -7.72 2.36
CA ASP A 246 -8.46 -6.83 3.25
C ASP A 246 -9.33 -5.87 4.09
N ILE A 247 -10.63 -5.77 3.85
CA ILE A 247 -11.55 -4.99 4.69
C ILE A 247 -11.92 -5.73 5.98
N CYS A 248 -11.75 -7.04 6.01
CA CYS A 248 -11.88 -7.86 7.20
C CYS A 248 -10.49 -8.31 7.65
N LEU A 249 -10.14 -8.17 8.91
CA LEU A 249 -8.91 -8.74 9.47
C LEU A 249 -9.03 -10.28 9.65
N LEU A 250 -9.56 -10.98 8.65
CA LEU A 250 -9.62 -12.44 8.67
C LEU A 250 -8.26 -13.10 8.44
N TYR A 251 -7.32 -12.34 7.89
CA TYR A 251 -5.93 -12.74 7.78
C TYR A 251 -5.06 -11.61 8.31
N THR A 252 -4.57 -11.75 9.51
CA THR A 252 -3.40 -11.04 9.97
C THR A 252 -2.21 -11.56 9.18
N SER A 253 -2.16 -11.24 7.90
CA SER A 253 -0.90 -11.28 7.21
C SER A 253 -0.06 -10.17 7.81
N ASP A 254 0.83 -10.58 8.61
CA ASP A 254 2.07 -9.96 9.01
C ASP A 254 2.41 -8.67 8.24
N ALA A 255 1.96 -7.55 8.75
CA ALA A 255 2.49 -6.25 8.37
C ALA A 255 3.67 -5.87 9.27
#